data_ba3c1f53730f034de8399af9fda628c8
#
_entry.id   ba3c1f53730f034de8399af9fda628c8
#
_cell.length_a   1.000
_cell.length_b   1.000
_cell.length_c   1.000
_cell.angle_alpha   90.00
_cell.angle_beta   90.00
_cell.angle_gamma   90.00
#
_symmetry.space_group_name_H-M   'P 1'
#
loop_
_entity.id
_entity.type
_entity.pdbx_description
1 polymer ?
#
loop_
_entity_poly.entity_id
_entity_poly.type
_entity_poly.pdbx_seq_one_letter_code
_entity_poly.pdbx_strand_id
1 'polypeptide(L)'
;MIKKVIKRCTILMLCIVMTAGLLGCNLSVNNGKRIVRIAIAQSETHPEYLGLVAFKEYVEERLGDKYEVQIFPNELLGSIQKTIELTQTGAIDFAVAGTANLETFADVYEVFSMPYLFDSIESYKAVMQDTDYMENIYESTDSSGFRVLTWYNAGTRNFYGKKAINTPADLSGMKIRVQQSPASVAMMQAFGAAASPMSFGEVYTAIQQGVIDGAENNELALTNNKHGEVAKYYTYNMHQIIPDMLHQNS
;
A
#
# COMPACT_ATOMS: atom_id res chain seq x y z
N MET A 1 -2.05 -14.59 -62.07
CA MET A 1 -3.30 -14.69 -61.28
C MET A 1 -3.06 -15.33 -59.92
N ILE A 2 -2.38 -16.44 -59.79
CA ILE A 2 -2.15 -17.21 -58.56
C ILE A 2 -1.45 -16.39 -57.44
N LYS A 3 -0.40 -15.60 -57.75
CA LYS A 3 0.31 -14.77 -56.75
C LYS A 3 -0.57 -13.69 -56.13
N LYS A 4 -1.58 -13.15 -56.81
CA LYS A 4 -2.52 -12.17 -56.27
C LYS A 4 -3.56 -12.83 -55.32
N VAL A 5 -3.93 -14.06 -55.58
CA VAL A 5 -4.85 -14.83 -54.72
C VAL A 5 -4.16 -15.23 -53.45
N ILE A 6 -2.92 -15.74 -53.48
CA ILE A 6 -2.11 -16.09 -52.30
C ILE A 6 -1.92 -14.89 -51.40
N LYS A 7 -1.56 -13.70 -51.95
CA LYS A 7 -1.37 -12.48 -51.19
C LYS A 7 -2.65 -11.98 -50.47
N ARG A 8 -3.83 -12.18 -51.11
CA ARG A 8 -5.13 -11.86 -50.49
C ARG A 8 -5.51 -12.84 -49.39
N CYS A 9 -5.24 -14.13 -49.56
CA CYS A 9 -5.49 -15.14 -48.52
C CYS A 9 -4.56 -14.95 -47.29
N THR A 10 -3.28 -14.57 -47.48
CA THR A 10 -2.35 -14.29 -46.39
C THR A 10 -2.78 -13.07 -45.61
N ILE A 11 -3.24 -12.00 -46.26
CA ILE A 11 -3.74 -10.80 -45.59
C ILE A 11 -5.03 -11.09 -44.81
N LEU A 12 -5.94 -11.87 -45.37
CA LEU A 12 -7.18 -12.27 -44.67
C LEU A 12 -6.89 -13.13 -43.42
N MET A 13 -5.93 -14.06 -43.53
CA MET A 13 -5.50 -14.90 -42.41
C MET A 13 -4.81 -14.08 -41.32
N LEU A 14 -4.01 -13.06 -41.68
CA LEU A 14 -3.39 -12.15 -40.72
C LEU A 14 -4.41 -11.27 -39.98
N CYS A 15 -5.48 -10.82 -40.68
CA CYS A 15 -6.57 -10.06 -40.06
C CYS A 15 -7.40 -10.91 -39.08
N ILE A 16 -7.62 -12.18 -39.37
CA ILE A 16 -8.36 -13.11 -38.50
C ILE A 16 -7.56 -13.41 -37.23
N VAL A 17 -6.23 -13.53 -37.31
CA VAL A 17 -5.35 -13.71 -36.13
C VAL A 17 -5.29 -12.47 -35.27
N MET A 18 -5.31 -11.25 -35.84
CA MET A 18 -5.36 -10.00 -35.08
C MET A 18 -6.71 -9.77 -34.39
N THR A 19 -7.83 -10.20 -34.95
CA THR A 19 -9.15 -10.05 -34.31
C THR A 19 -9.39 -11.07 -33.20
N ALA A 20 -8.74 -12.24 -33.24
CA ALA A 20 -8.78 -13.20 -32.13
C ALA A 20 -7.99 -12.76 -30.90
N GLY A 21 -6.99 -11.88 -31.06
CA GLY A 21 -6.20 -11.33 -29.96
C GLY A 21 -6.89 -10.23 -29.16
N LEU A 22 -7.98 -9.64 -29.64
CA LEU A 22 -8.70 -8.54 -28.96
C LEU A 22 -9.84 -8.99 -28.03
N LEU A 23 -10.11 -10.30 -27.95
CA LEU A 23 -11.11 -10.88 -27.03
C LEU A 23 -10.52 -11.39 -25.72
N GLY A 24 -9.28 -11.04 -25.42
CA GLY A 24 -8.55 -11.47 -24.23
C GLY A 24 -8.66 -10.54 -23.02
N CYS A 25 -9.79 -9.90 -22.76
CA CYS A 25 -10.11 -9.50 -21.39
C CYS A 25 -10.49 -10.77 -20.62
N ASN A 26 -9.49 -11.58 -20.28
CA ASN A 26 -9.66 -12.65 -19.32
C ASN A 26 -9.83 -12.02 -17.94
N LEU A 27 -11.06 -11.73 -17.55
CA LEU A 27 -11.45 -11.81 -16.16
C LEU A 27 -10.99 -13.19 -15.69
N SER A 28 -10.01 -13.24 -14.77
CA SER A 28 -9.52 -14.52 -14.26
C SER A 28 -10.67 -15.23 -13.56
N VAL A 29 -11.26 -16.18 -14.26
CA VAL A 29 -12.38 -16.99 -13.76
C VAL A 29 -11.82 -18.35 -13.38
N ASN A 30 -11.84 -18.66 -12.09
CA ASN A 30 -11.50 -19.97 -11.57
C ASN A 30 -12.80 -20.74 -11.31
N ASN A 31 -12.99 -21.90 -11.93
CA ASN A 31 -14.23 -22.70 -11.80
C ASN A 31 -15.55 -21.92 -12.04
N GLY A 32 -15.55 -20.91 -12.92
CA GLY A 32 -16.72 -20.06 -13.19
C GLY A 32 -16.89 -18.88 -12.21
N LYS A 33 -16.04 -18.75 -11.17
CA LYS A 33 -16.09 -17.65 -10.21
C LYS A 33 -15.16 -16.50 -10.63
N ARG A 34 -15.58 -15.27 -10.35
CA ARG A 34 -14.69 -14.10 -10.44
C ARG A 34 -13.72 -14.10 -9.26
N ILE A 35 -12.43 -13.99 -9.57
CA ILE A 35 -11.41 -13.83 -8.53
C ILE A 35 -11.33 -12.36 -8.15
N VAL A 36 -11.47 -12.10 -6.84
CA VAL A 36 -11.24 -10.79 -6.21
C VAL A 36 -9.85 -10.81 -5.58
N ARG A 37 -8.96 -9.94 -6.06
CA ARG A 37 -7.56 -9.85 -5.61
C ARG A 37 -7.38 -8.67 -4.67
N ILE A 38 -6.79 -8.96 -3.51
CA ILE A 38 -6.48 -7.95 -2.49
C ILE A 38 -4.99 -8.00 -2.19
N ALA A 39 -4.29 -6.87 -2.35
CA ALA A 39 -2.88 -6.75 -2.02
C ALA A 39 -2.68 -6.05 -0.67
N ILE A 40 -1.70 -6.53 0.10
CA ILE A 40 -1.28 -5.93 1.36
C ILE A 40 0.23 -6.14 1.57
N ALA A 41 0.93 -5.12 2.08
CA ALA A 41 2.37 -5.20 2.36
C ALA A 41 2.68 -5.99 3.62
N GLN A 42 1.74 -6.08 4.55
CA GLN A 42 1.91 -6.71 5.85
C GLN A 42 1.94 -8.25 5.75
N SER A 43 2.47 -8.89 6.80
CA SER A 43 2.51 -10.35 6.92
C SER A 43 1.16 -10.96 7.27
N GLU A 44 1.01 -12.27 7.09
CA GLU A 44 -0.22 -13.01 7.39
C GLU A 44 -0.63 -12.99 8.87
N THR A 45 0.30 -12.66 9.77
CA THR A 45 0.03 -12.53 11.21
C THR A 45 -0.38 -11.12 11.64
N HIS A 46 -0.34 -10.17 10.71
CA HIS A 46 -0.68 -8.78 11.00
C HIS A 46 -2.19 -8.60 11.19
N PRO A 47 -2.65 -7.78 12.16
CA PRO A 47 -4.08 -7.55 12.40
C PRO A 47 -4.87 -7.10 11.16
N GLU A 48 -4.29 -6.26 10.31
CA GLU A 48 -4.92 -5.84 9.05
C GLU A 48 -5.15 -7.00 8.09
N TYR A 49 -4.18 -7.92 7.96
CA TYR A 49 -4.37 -9.13 7.17
C TYR A 49 -5.50 -9.99 7.73
N LEU A 50 -5.56 -10.15 9.06
CA LEU A 50 -6.66 -10.89 9.69
C LEU A 50 -8.02 -10.22 9.47
N GLY A 51 -8.07 -8.89 9.42
CA GLY A 51 -9.25 -8.13 9.01
C GLY A 51 -9.68 -8.44 7.57
N LEU A 52 -8.72 -8.56 6.64
CA LEU A 52 -8.99 -8.97 5.25
C LEU A 52 -9.44 -10.44 5.16
N VAL A 53 -8.93 -11.32 6.03
CA VAL A 53 -9.42 -12.71 6.12
C VAL A 53 -10.89 -12.73 6.54
N ALA A 54 -11.27 -11.96 7.54
CA ALA A 54 -12.67 -11.83 7.95
C ALA A 54 -13.56 -11.28 6.81
N PHE A 55 -13.06 -10.29 6.05
CA PHE A 55 -13.74 -9.80 4.85
C PHE A 55 -13.90 -10.91 3.80
N LYS A 56 -12.84 -11.68 3.52
CA LYS A 56 -12.89 -12.83 2.61
C LYS A 56 -13.97 -13.82 3.03
N GLU A 57 -13.95 -14.25 4.30
CA GLU A 57 -14.92 -15.19 4.85
C GLU A 57 -16.35 -14.66 4.71
N TYR A 58 -16.58 -13.39 5.02
CA TYR A 58 -17.88 -12.75 4.89
C TYR A 58 -18.40 -12.73 3.45
N VAL A 59 -17.54 -12.44 2.49
CA VAL A 59 -17.88 -12.41 1.05
C VAL A 59 -18.14 -13.82 0.54
N GLU A 60 -17.27 -14.78 0.84
CA GLU A 60 -17.38 -16.14 0.33
C GLU A 60 -18.55 -16.92 0.96
N GLU A 61 -18.94 -16.62 2.20
CA GLU A 61 -20.13 -17.19 2.83
C GLU A 61 -21.43 -16.76 2.09
N ARG A 62 -21.49 -15.54 1.57
CA ARG A 62 -22.69 -14.93 0.97
C ARG A 62 -22.73 -14.98 -0.55
N LEU A 63 -21.57 -14.93 -1.18
CA LEU A 63 -21.39 -14.77 -2.62
C LEU A 63 -20.37 -15.77 -3.19
N GLY A 64 -20.00 -16.80 -2.44
CA GLY A 64 -18.98 -17.75 -2.83
C GLY A 64 -19.34 -18.63 -4.03
N ASP A 65 -20.59 -18.61 -4.49
CA ASP A 65 -21.01 -19.17 -5.77
C ASP A 65 -20.52 -18.32 -6.96
N LYS A 66 -20.27 -17.02 -6.77
CA LYS A 66 -19.89 -16.04 -7.78
C LYS A 66 -18.47 -15.53 -7.66
N TYR A 67 -17.96 -15.43 -6.42
CA TYR A 67 -16.66 -14.81 -6.11
C TYR A 67 -15.75 -15.74 -5.32
N GLU A 68 -14.46 -15.63 -5.58
CA GLU A 68 -13.36 -16.20 -4.81
C GLU A 68 -12.43 -15.07 -4.42
N VAL A 69 -12.16 -14.86 -3.12
CA VAL A 69 -11.27 -13.81 -2.62
C VAL A 69 -9.88 -14.36 -2.40
N GLN A 70 -8.87 -13.73 -3.00
CA GLN A 70 -7.46 -14.06 -2.85
C GLN A 70 -6.71 -12.87 -2.25
N ILE A 71 -6.05 -13.09 -1.10
CA ILE A 71 -5.28 -12.07 -0.40
C ILE A 71 -3.79 -12.34 -0.65
N PHE A 72 -3.05 -11.31 -1.05
CA PHE A 72 -1.62 -11.38 -1.38
C PHE A 72 -0.82 -10.55 -0.38
N PRO A 73 -0.26 -11.17 0.70
CA PRO A 73 0.53 -10.50 1.72
C PRO A 73 1.98 -10.26 1.26
N ASN A 74 2.77 -9.59 2.13
CA ASN A 74 4.22 -9.45 2.00
C ASN A 74 4.68 -8.84 0.65
N GLU A 75 3.95 -7.87 0.13
CA GLU A 75 4.23 -7.25 -1.17
C GLU A 75 4.35 -8.26 -2.35
N LEU A 76 3.65 -9.41 -2.29
CA LEU A 76 3.70 -10.43 -3.34
C LEU A 76 3.30 -9.91 -4.73
N LEU A 77 2.45 -8.90 -4.81
CA LEU A 77 2.04 -8.26 -6.06
C LEU A 77 2.85 -6.99 -6.38
N GLY A 78 3.89 -6.70 -5.61
CA GLY A 78 4.76 -5.54 -5.74
C GLY A 78 4.67 -4.59 -4.54
N SER A 79 5.47 -3.52 -4.58
CA SER A 79 5.47 -2.47 -3.55
C SER A 79 4.09 -1.80 -3.41
N ILE A 80 3.89 -1.05 -2.32
CA ILE A 80 2.63 -0.32 -2.09
C ILE A 80 2.29 0.60 -3.27
N GLN A 81 3.25 1.39 -3.78
CA GLN A 81 3.03 2.20 -4.99
C GLN A 81 2.56 1.35 -6.17
N LYS A 82 3.21 0.20 -6.38
CA LYS A 82 2.83 -0.69 -7.48
C LYS A 82 1.41 -1.22 -7.33
N THR A 83 1.00 -1.57 -6.12
CA THR A 83 -0.37 -2.06 -5.88
C THR A 83 -1.43 -0.96 -6.04
N ILE A 84 -1.11 0.31 -5.71
CA ILE A 84 -1.99 1.44 -6.03
C ILE A 84 -2.17 1.56 -7.55
N GLU A 85 -1.08 1.53 -8.35
CA GLU A 85 -1.16 1.56 -9.82
C GLU A 85 -1.96 0.37 -10.40
N LEU A 86 -1.79 -0.82 -9.82
CA LEU A 86 -2.54 -2.00 -10.25
C LEU A 86 -4.04 -1.86 -9.94
N THR A 87 -4.39 -1.22 -8.81
CA THR A 87 -5.77 -0.89 -8.47
C THR A 87 -6.35 0.15 -9.44
N GLN A 88 -5.61 1.24 -9.73
CA GLN A 88 -6.04 2.25 -10.71
C GLN A 88 -6.38 1.66 -12.09
N THR A 89 -5.64 0.63 -12.50
CA THR A 89 -5.86 -0.04 -13.80
C THR A 89 -6.87 -1.18 -13.75
N GLY A 90 -7.39 -1.52 -12.57
CA GLY A 90 -8.28 -2.67 -12.36
C GLY A 90 -7.60 -4.02 -12.51
N ALA A 91 -6.26 -4.08 -12.50
CA ALA A 91 -5.51 -5.34 -12.55
C ALA A 91 -5.64 -6.14 -11.25
N ILE A 92 -5.84 -5.44 -10.12
CA ILE A 92 -6.29 -6.00 -8.85
C ILE A 92 -7.53 -5.23 -8.37
N ASP A 93 -8.35 -5.85 -7.53
CA ASP A 93 -9.62 -5.27 -7.11
C ASP A 93 -9.43 -4.31 -5.92
N PHE A 94 -8.58 -4.69 -4.94
CA PHE A 94 -8.35 -3.91 -3.73
C PHE A 94 -6.87 -3.92 -3.35
N ALA A 95 -6.43 -2.86 -2.67
CA ALA A 95 -5.15 -2.85 -1.97
C ALA A 95 -5.24 -2.06 -0.66
N VAL A 96 -4.31 -2.34 0.26
CA VAL A 96 -4.12 -1.57 1.48
C VAL A 96 -2.87 -0.71 1.33
N ALA A 97 -3.02 0.59 1.60
CA ALA A 97 -1.91 1.55 1.54
C ALA A 97 -2.04 2.61 2.62
N GLY A 98 -0.92 2.96 3.26
CA GLY A 98 -0.86 4.11 4.15
C GLY A 98 -1.10 5.43 3.39
N THR A 99 -1.76 6.40 4.05
CA THR A 99 -2.03 7.71 3.43
C THR A 99 -0.76 8.40 2.94
N ALA A 100 0.37 8.18 3.59
CA ALA A 100 1.68 8.67 3.12
C ALA A 100 2.10 8.10 1.75
N ASN A 101 1.59 6.94 1.34
CA ASN A 101 1.81 6.43 0.00
C ASN A 101 0.75 6.97 -0.98
N LEU A 102 -0.49 7.18 -0.51
CA LEU A 102 -1.57 7.72 -1.33
C LEU A 102 -1.35 9.19 -1.69
N GLU A 103 -0.64 9.98 -0.89
CA GLU A 103 -0.37 11.40 -1.16
C GLU A 103 0.35 11.65 -2.49
N THR A 104 1.11 10.66 -3.00
CA THR A 104 1.77 10.76 -4.32
C THR A 104 0.79 10.59 -5.49
N PHE A 105 -0.43 10.16 -5.23
CA PHE A 105 -1.50 9.98 -6.20
C PHE A 105 -2.65 10.97 -6.00
N ALA A 106 -2.81 11.49 -4.77
CA ALA A 106 -3.87 12.44 -4.41
C ALA A 106 -3.42 13.30 -3.23
N ASP A 107 -3.15 14.58 -3.49
CA ASP A 107 -2.58 15.56 -2.54
C ASP A 107 -3.38 15.68 -1.23
N VAL A 108 -4.68 15.39 -1.26
CA VAL A 108 -5.55 15.45 -0.07
C VAL A 108 -5.03 14.60 1.09
N TYR A 109 -4.27 13.54 0.81
CA TYR A 109 -3.70 12.66 1.84
C TYR A 109 -2.42 13.19 2.49
N GLU A 110 -1.79 14.24 1.94
CA GLU A 110 -0.59 14.84 2.52
C GLU A 110 -0.81 15.31 3.97
N VAL A 111 -2.01 15.79 4.29
CA VAL A 111 -2.35 16.25 5.64
C VAL A 111 -2.10 15.19 6.72
N PHE A 112 -2.37 13.91 6.43
CA PHE A 112 -2.16 12.81 7.38
C PHE A 112 -0.68 12.47 7.61
N SER A 113 0.21 12.96 6.76
CA SER A 113 1.66 12.80 6.90
C SER A 113 2.30 13.89 7.77
N MET A 114 1.53 14.87 8.25
CA MET A 114 2.05 15.93 9.12
C MET A 114 2.42 15.37 10.50
N PRO A 115 3.66 15.62 10.99
CA PRO A 115 4.03 15.24 12.35
C PRO A 115 3.15 15.93 13.38
N TYR A 116 2.74 15.16 14.40
CA TYR A 116 1.94 15.65 15.53
C TYR A 116 0.62 16.32 15.13
N LEU A 117 0.03 15.92 13.97
CA LEU A 117 -1.28 16.39 13.54
C LEU A 117 -2.37 16.06 14.58
N PHE A 118 -2.29 14.87 15.13
CA PHE A 118 -3.19 14.41 16.19
C PHE A 118 -2.46 14.41 17.53
N ASP A 119 -3.07 15.00 18.54
CA ASP A 119 -2.55 15.06 19.91
C ASP A 119 -2.81 13.79 20.73
N SER A 120 -3.72 12.93 20.24
CA SER A 120 -4.09 11.68 20.90
C SER A 120 -4.69 10.67 19.89
N ILE A 121 -4.74 9.41 20.29
CA ILE A 121 -5.47 8.37 19.55
C ILE A 121 -6.98 8.65 19.53
N GLU A 122 -7.49 9.28 20.57
CA GLU A 122 -8.91 9.66 20.67
C GLU A 122 -9.26 10.73 19.64
N SER A 123 -8.46 11.80 19.51
CA SER A 123 -8.68 12.84 18.50
C SER A 123 -8.54 12.28 17.08
N TYR A 124 -7.55 11.42 16.83
CA TYR A 124 -7.39 10.69 15.59
C TYR A 124 -8.65 9.87 15.24
N LYS A 125 -9.12 9.04 16.18
CA LYS A 125 -10.32 8.22 15.96
C LYS A 125 -11.57 9.06 15.73
N ALA A 126 -11.71 10.19 16.42
CA ALA A 126 -12.85 11.08 16.24
C ALA A 126 -12.93 11.61 14.80
N VAL A 127 -11.79 11.98 14.20
CA VAL A 127 -11.73 12.40 12.79
C VAL A 127 -12.02 11.22 11.85
N MET A 128 -11.35 10.08 12.05
CA MET A 128 -11.50 8.94 11.15
C MET A 128 -12.88 8.28 11.20
N GLN A 129 -13.62 8.48 12.28
CA GLN A 129 -14.99 7.99 12.45
C GLN A 129 -16.06 9.00 12.03
N ASP A 130 -15.69 10.23 11.71
CA ASP A 130 -16.59 11.21 11.11
C ASP A 130 -16.83 10.83 9.65
N THR A 131 -17.88 10.05 9.43
CA THR A 131 -18.21 9.50 8.11
C THR A 131 -18.50 10.59 7.08
N ASP A 132 -19.17 11.67 7.47
CA ASP A 132 -19.53 12.76 6.55
C ASP A 132 -18.27 13.52 6.08
N TYR A 133 -17.30 13.70 6.98
CA TYR A 133 -16.02 14.32 6.64
C TYR A 133 -15.15 13.39 5.79
N MET A 134 -14.98 12.15 6.21
CA MET A 134 -14.09 11.19 5.56
C MET A 134 -14.61 10.76 4.19
N GLU A 135 -15.93 10.66 3.98
CA GLU A 135 -16.51 10.32 2.68
C GLU A 135 -16.09 11.32 1.60
N ASN A 136 -16.08 12.63 1.91
CA ASN A 136 -15.60 13.64 0.99
C ASN A 136 -14.13 13.43 0.58
N ILE A 137 -13.27 12.97 1.52
CA ILE A 137 -11.87 12.64 1.24
C ILE A 137 -11.80 11.39 0.36
N TYR A 138 -12.58 10.35 0.68
CA TYR A 138 -12.58 9.08 -0.06
C TYR A 138 -13.05 9.25 -1.51
N GLU A 139 -14.10 10.03 -1.74
CA GLU A 139 -14.62 10.31 -3.08
C GLU A 139 -13.70 11.20 -3.92
N SER A 140 -12.92 12.08 -3.29
CA SER A 140 -12.01 12.99 -3.98
C SER A 140 -10.96 12.26 -4.82
N THR A 141 -10.70 10.98 -4.53
CA THR A 141 -9.71 10.15 -5.22
C THR A 141 -10.24 9.46 -6.47
N ASP A 142 -11.53 9.53 -6.76
CA ASP A 142 -12.12 8.92 -7.97
C ASP A 142 -11.44 9.43 -9.24
N SER A 143 -11.13 10.72 -9.30
CA SER A 143 -10.40 11.32 -10.43
C SER A 143 -8.97 10.82 -10.57
N SER A 144 -8.41 10.23 -9.52
CA SER A 144 -7.09 9.58 -9.51
C SER A 144 -7.16 8.09 -9.87
N GLY A 145 -8.35 7.57 -10.22
CA GLY A 145 -8.55 6.18 -10.68
C GLY A 145 -8.65 5.16 -9.55
N PHE A 146 -8.86 5.60 -8.31
CA PHE A 146 -9.16 4.73 -7.18
C PHE A 146 -10.09 5.43 -6.18
N ARG A 147 -10.83 4.63 -5.42
CA ARG A 147 -11.66 5.10 -4.30
C ARG A 147 -11.25 4.40 -3.02
N VAL A 148 -11.09 5.15 -1.95
CA VAL A 148 -10.93 4.60 -0.61
C VAL A 148 -12.30 4.19 -0.07
N LEU A 149 -12.34 3.06 0.64
CA LEU A 149 -13.57 2.49 1.21
C LEU A 149 -13.62 2.58 2.72
N THR A 150 -12.46 2.39 3.36
CA THR A 150 -12.36 2.37 4.82
C THR A 150 -10.91 2.50 5.25
N TRP A 151 -10.70 2.63 6.55
CA TRP A 151 -9.39 2.81 7.17
C TRP A 151 -9.09 1.76 8.23
N TYR A 152 -7.82 1.54 8.48
CA TYR A 152 -7.29 0.76 9.59
C TYR A 152 -6.51 1.64 10.54
N ASN A 153 -6.62 1.35 11.84
CA ASN A 153 -5.79 2.00 12.84
C ASN A 153 -4.42 1.34 12.89
N ALA A 154 -3.46 1.91 12.17
CA ALA A 154 -2.08 1.42 12.15
C ALA A 154 -1.24 1.83 13.37
N GLY A 155 -1.85 2.46 14.40
CA GLY A 155 -1.14 2.89 15.59
C GLY A 155 -0.27 4.13 15.39
N THR A 156 0.61 4.39 16.35
CA THR A 156 1.54 5.52 16.31
C THR A 156 2.88 5.11 15.70
N ARG A 157 3.47 6.02 14.93
CA ARG A 157 4.78 5.82 14.32
C ARG A 157 5.88 6.38 15.21
N ASN A 158 6.96 5.61 15.33
CA ASN A 158 8.06 5.82 16.24
C ASN A 158 9.37 5.46 15.55
N PHE A 159 10.48 6.08 15.94
CA PHE A 159 11.80 5.73 15.38
C PHE A 159 12.34 4.43 15.96
N TYR A 160 13.00 3.66 15.12
CA TYR A 160 13.76 2.49 15.52
C TYR A 160 15.02 2.31 14.68
N GLY A 161 16.04 1.65 15.24
CA GLY A 161 17.30 1.47 14.54
C GLY A 161 18.34 0.69 15.32
N LYS A 162 19.58 0.76 14.83
CA LYS A 162 20.76 0.12 15.45
C LYS A 162 21.31 0.90 16.63
N LYS A 163 20.91 2.18 16.79
CA LYS A 163 21.30 3.08 17.88
C LYS A 163 20.09 3.71 18.53
N ALA A 164 20.22 4.08 19.80
CA ALA A 164 19.19 4.82 20.49
C ALA A 164 19.04 6.23 19.91
N ILE A 165 17.79 6.70 19.79
CA ILE A 165 17.43 8.05 19.36
C ILE A 165 16.65 8.66 20.54
N ASN A 166 17.30 9.47 21.37
CA ASN A 166 16.70 10.04 22.58
C ASN A 166 16.25 11.49 22.36
N THR A 167 16.87 12.18 21.43
CA THR A 167 16.58 13.58 21.08
C THR A 167 16.54 13.74 19.56
N PRO A 168 15.91 14.79 19.02
CA PRO A 168 15.97 15.08 17.58
C PRO A 168 17.41 15.23 17.04
N ALA A 169 18.34 15.72 17.88
CA ALA A 169 19.74 15.88 17.49
C ALA A 169 20.43 14.54 17.18
N ASP A 170 19.99 13.44 17.78
CA ASP A 170 20.53 12.10 17.53
C ASP A 170 20.24 11.60 16.11
N LEU A 171 19.23 12.17 15.43
CA LEU A 171 18.89 11.87 14.04
C LEU A 171 19.87 12.51 13.06
N SER A 172 20.66 13.51 13.48
CA SER A 172 21.54 14.25 12.59
C SER A 172 22.55 13.32 11.90
N GLY A 173 22.51 13.35 10.56
CA GLY A 173 23.38 12.54 9.70
C GLY A 173 23.00 11.05 9.61
N MET A 174 21.99 10.58 10.34
CA MET A 174 21.49 9.22 10.19
C MET A 174 20.71 9.05 8.89
N LYS A 175 20.85 7.89 8.27
CA LYS A 175 20.04 7.47 7.12
C LYS A 175 18.80 6.75 7.64
N ILE A 176 17.65 7.42 7.62
CA ILE A 176 16.40 6.90 8.12
C ILE A 176 15.47 6.57 6.95
N ARG A 177 15.02 5.33 6.90
CA ARG A 177 13.97 4.95 5.96
C ARG A 177 12.67 5.63 6.33
N VAL A 178 12.02 6.16 5.33
CA VAL A 178 10.64 6.67 5.39
C VAL A 178 9.79 6.00 4.32
N GLN A 179 8.46 6.17 4.41
CA GLN A 179 7.56 5.83 3.32
C GLN A 179 7.90 6.68 2.08
N GLN A 180 7.49 6.25 0.91
CA GLN A 180 7.68 6.99 -0.34
C GLN A 180 6.69 8.18 -0.40
N SER A 181 6.95 9.18 0.43
CA SER A 181 6.11 10.32 0.75
C SER A 181 6.98 11.59 0.78
N PRO A 182 6.65 12.62 -0.03
CA PRO A 182 7.31 13.92 0.02
C PRO A 182 7.27 14.55 1.42
N ALA A 183 6.14 14.47 2.12
CA ALA A 183 6.01 15.01 3.47
C ALA A 183 6.91 14.28 4.48
N SER A 184 7.03 12.94 4.39
CA SER A 184 7.95 12.17 5.24
C SER A 184 9.41 12.49 4.95
N VAL A 185 9.77 12.74 3.69
CA VAL A 185 11.13 13.21 3.32
C VAL A 185 11.40 14.58 3.93
N ALA A 186 10.47 15.52 3.82
CA ALA A 186 10.60 16.86 4.38
C ALA A 186 10.74 16.83 5.91
N MET A 187 9.98 15.96 6.58
CA MET A 187 10.08 15.74 8.04
C MET A 187 11.50 15.30 8.42
N MET A 188 12.10 14.33 7.73
CA MET A 188 13.47 13.88 8.02
C MET A 188 14.49 14.97 7.80
N GLN A 189 14.34 15.75 6.74
CA GLN A 189 15.22 16.90 6.48
C GLN A 189 15.14 17.94 7.60
N ALA A 190 13.97 18.21 8.13
CA ALA A 190 13.78 19.11 9.27
C ALA A 190 14.46 18.60 10.57
N PHE A 191 14.58 17.28 10.74
CA PHE A 191 15.34 16.67 11.84
C PHE A 191 16.86 16.57 11.56
N GLY A 192 17.33 16.98 10.38
CA GLY A 192 18.74 16.87 9.98
C GLY A 192 19.17 15.45 9.63
N ALA A 193 18.23 14.54 9.39
CA ALA A 193 18.46 13.19 8.94
C ALA A 193 18.46 13.10 7.40
N ALA A 194 19.14 12.08 6.86
CA ALA A 194 19.07 11.73 5.46
C ALA A 194 17.87 10.79 5.25
N ALA A 195 16.82 11.29 4.62
CA ALA A 195 15.68 10.47 4.25
C ALA A 195 16.05 9.43 3.19
N SER A 196 15.59 8.19 3.38
CA SER A 196 15.79 7.09 2.44
C SER A 196 14.42 6.48 2.10
N PRO A 197 13.62 7.09 1.19
CA PRO A 197 12.34 6.56 0.79
C PRO A 197 12.52 5.23 0.05
N MET A 198 11.86 4.18 0.55
CA MET A 198 11.90 2.84 -0.06
C MET A 198 10.66 2.03 0.32
N SER A 199 10.39 0.94 -0.44
CA SER A 199 9.29 0.03 -0.15
C SER A 199 9.43 -0.61 1.24
N PHE A 200 8.31 -1.05 1.80
CA PHE A 200 8.30 -1.63 3.15
C PHE A 200 9.05 -2.97 3.20
N GLY A 201 8.90 -3.81 2.18
CA GLY A 201 9.57 -5.11 2.10
C GLY A 201 11.10 -5.05 2.01
N GLU A 202 11.68 -3.89 1.66
CA GLU A 202 13.14 -3.71 1.57
C GLU A 202 13.78 -3.36 2.92
N VAL A 203 12.98 -2.86 3.90
CA VAL A 203 13.50 -2.23 5.13
C VAL A 203 14.33 -3.18 5.98
N TYR A 204 13.85 -4.41 6.21
CA TYR A 204 14.59 -5.40 7.00
C TYR A 204 16.00 -5.61 6.45
N THR A 205 16.12 -5.89 5.15
CA THR A 205 17.40 -6.13 4.49
C THR A 205 18.28 -4.88 4.46
N ALA A 206 17.71 -3.71 4.24
CA ALA A 206 18.46 -2.45 4.23
C ALA A 206 19.05 -2.12 5.60
N ILE A 207 18.33 -2.35 6.70
CA ILE A 207 18.87 -2.24 8.07
C ILE A 207 19.94 -3.31 8.30
N GLN A 208 19.67 -4.57 7.97
CA GLN A 208 20.60 -5.66 8.18
C GLN A 208 21.96 -5.38 7.51
N GLN A 209 21.93 -4.96 6.26
CA GLN A 209 23.13 -4.64 5.46
C GLN A 209 23.78 -3.31 5.84
N GLY A 210 23.14 -2.47 6.65
CA GLY A 210 23.66 -1.14 7.01
C GLY A 210 23.55 -0.11 5.89
N VAL A 211 22.67 -0.32 4.92
CA VAL A 211 22.34 0.68 3.88
C VAL A 211 21.63 1.87 4.52
N ILE A 212 20.80 1.59 5.54
CA ILE A 212 20.14 2.57 6.41
C ILE A 212 20.48 2.29 7.87
N ASP A 213 20.44 3.32 8.71
CA ASP A 213 20.72 3.24 10.16
C ASP A 213 19.47 2.85 10.97
N GLY A 214 18.29 3.16 10.44
CA GLY A 214 17.00 2.90 11.08
C GLY A 214 15.83 3.25 10.17
N ALA A 215 14.65 3.18 10.75
CA ALA A 215 13.39 3.52 10.11
C ALA A 215 12.39 4.07 11.14
N GLU A 216 11.18 4.35 10.73
CA GLU A 216 10.08 4.75 11.59
C GLU A 216 8.83 3.93 11.24
N ASN A 217 8.12 3.45 12.24
CA ASN A 217 6.86 2.72 12.12
C ASN A 217 6.27 2.43 13.51
N ASN A 218 5.13 1.71 13.53
CA ASN A 218 4.51 1.17 14.73
C ASN A 218 5.26 -0.10 15.24
N GLU A 219 4.88 -0.59 16.43
CA GLU A 219 5.52 -1.75 17.08
C GLU A 219 5.38 -3.04 16.28
N LEU A 220 4.32 -3.19 15.46
CA LEU A 220 4.07 -4.40 14.68
C LEU A 220 5.14 -4.61 13.60
N ALA A 221 5.79 -3.55 13.14
CA ALA A 221 6.94 -3.67 12.25
C ALA A 221 8.09 -4.46 12.93
N LEU A 222 8.28 -4.26 14.23
CA LEU A 222 9.35 -4.97 14.96
C LEU A 222 8.99 -6.42 15.23
N THR A 223 7.74 -6.71 15.53
CA THR A 223 7.25 -8.04 15.93
C THR A 223 6.82 -8.88 14.72
N ASN A 224 5.78 -8.44 14.00
CA ASN A 224 5.20 -9.19 12.88
C ASN A 224 6.09 -9.21 11.64
N ASN A 225 6.76 -8.08 11.34
CA ASN A 225 7.69 -7.97 10.20
C ASN A 225 9.16 -8.19 10.59
N LYS A 226 9.43 -8.56 11.87
CA LYS A 226 10.73 -8.98 12.39
C LYS A 226 11.83 -7.92 12.35
N HIS A 227 11.50 -6.64 12.15
CA HIS A 227 12.52 -5.59 12.14
C HIS A 227 13.29 -5.50 13.47
N GLY A 228 12.69 -5.95 14.60
CA GLY A 228 13.36 -6.07 15.90
C GLY A 228 14.56 -7.04 15.92
N GLU A 229 14.71 -7.92 14.93
CA GLU A 229 15.90 -8.78 14.81
C GLU A 229 17.13 -7.97 14.37
N VAL A 230 16.96 -6.93 13.57
CA VAL A 230 18.02 -6.11 12.95
C VAL A 230 18.12 -4.70 13.52
N ALA A 231 17.09 -4.22 14.24
CA ALA A 231 17.05 -2.94 14.93
C ALA A 231 16.72 -3.16 16.42
N LYS A 232 17.65 -2.81 17.30
CA LYS A 232 17.55 -3.15 18.74
C LYS A 232 17.03 -2.02 19.61
N TYR A 233 16.83 -0.84 19.05
CA TYR A 233 16.35 0.34 19.77
C TYR A 233 15.05 0.81 19.15
N TYR A 234 14.07 1.12 19.98
CA TYR A 234 12.79 1.68 19.60
C TYR A 234 12.50 2.88 20.53
N THR A 235 12.22 4.03 19.94
CA THR A 235 12.02 5.27 20.67
C THR A 235 10.57 5.70 20.55
N TYR A 236 9.83 5.65 21.65
CA TYR A 236 8.43 6.07 21.72
C TYR A 236 8.31 7.61 21.67
N ASN A 237 8.40 8.17 20.48
CA ASN A 237 8.23 9.59 20.25
C ASN A 237 6.88 9.95 19.60
N MET A 238 6.13 8.96 19.13
CA MET A 238 4.75 9.08 18.61
C MET A 238 4.58 10.28 17.65
N HIS A 239 5.50 10.42 16.70
CA HIS A 239 5.58 11.61 15.86
C HIS A 239 4.49 11.67 14.78
N GLN A 240 3.87 10.54 14.44
CA GLN A 240 2.77 10.48 13.44
C GLN A 240 1.76 9.39 13.79
N ILE A 241 0.53 9.59 13.34
CA ILE A 241 -0.51 8.57 13.25
C ILE A 241 -0.98 8.59 11.79
N ILE A 242 -0.52 7.61 11.01
CA ILE A 242 -0.82 7.50 9.58
C ILE A 242 -1.81 6.34 9.43
N PRO A 243 -3.07 6.60 9.02
CA PRO A 243 -4.02 5.53 8.76
C PRO A 243 -3.63 4.74 7.52
N ASP A 244 -3.84 3.42 7.58
CA ASP A 244 -3.80 2.58 6.39
C ASP A 244 -5.21 2.49 5.81
N MET A 245 -5.33 2.63 4.48
CA MET A 245 -6.58 2.71 3.74
C MET A 245 -6.79 1.48 2.86
N LEU A 246 -7.98 0.89 2.92
CA LEU A 246 -8.43 -0.06 1.91
C LEU A 246 -9.03 0.73 0.75
N HIS A 247 -8.51 0.54 -0.44
CA HIS A 247 -8.96 1.22 -1.65
C HIS A 247 -9.20 0.24 -2.79
N GLN A 248 -10.04 0.64 -3.74
CA GLN A 248 -10.40 -0.12 -4.93
C GLN A 248 -10.26 0.72 -6.20
N ASN A 249 -10.38 0.11 -7.37
CA ASN A 249 -10.58 0.82 -8.62
C ASN A 249 -11.87 1.65 -8.57
N SER A 250 -11.85 2.89 -9.06
CA SER A 250 -13.03 3.79 -9.11
C SER A 250 -13.98 3.46 -10.25
#